data_78c96d048b315355b27be9332edfe8b2
#
_entry.id   78c96d048b315355b27be9332edfe8b2
#
_cell.length_a   1.000
_cell.length_b   1.000
_cell.length_c   1.000
_cell.angle_alpha   90.00
_cell.angle_beta   90.00
_cell.angle_gamma   90.00
#
_symmetry.space_group_name_H-M   'P 1'
#
loop_
_entity.id
_entity.type
_entity.pdbx_description
1 polymer ?
#
loop_
_entity_poly.entity_id
_entity_poly.type
_entity_poly.pdbx_seq_one_letter_code
_entity_poly.pdbx_strand_id
1 'polypeptide(L)'
;SSALLLYFNPEITITRGNKVPEDFEGIIFDIGRGKYDHHQRDSRIRENGIPYAAFGLLWEELGTEILGEELAAKFDESFIQPLDINDNTGEKNELATLIGNFNPSWDVENGENEAFSRAVQTAGMILVNMFEKYKGNERAEKRVEEILAAHNSSVLSGEKSESEAKILVFPEFVPCQKQLRETDIAFIIFPSNRGGYCIQPLKKEHSLNYLSLIHI
;
A
#
# COMPACT_ATOMS: atom_id res chain seq x y z
N SER A 1 -3.66 -13.41 -4.63
CA SER A 1 -2.64 -14.47 -4.82
C SER A 1 -2.05 -14.47 -6.24
N SER A 2 -2.82 -14.80 -7.29
CA SER A 2 -2.31 -14.93 -8.68
C SER A 2 -1.59 -13.69 -9.20
N ALA A 3 -2.14 -12.49 -8.96
CA ALA A 3 -1.54 -11.23 -9.37
C ALA A 3 -0.18 -10.96 -8.68
N LEU A 4 -0.03 -11.35 -7.42
CA LEU A 4 1.25 -11.24 -6.70
C LEU A 4 2.32 -12.16 -7.30
N LEU A 5 1.96 -13.40 -7.58
CA LEU A 5 2.87 -14.37 -8.18
C LEU A 5 3.34 -13.91 -9.58
N LEU A 6 2.43 -13.38 -10.41
CA LEU A 6 2.75 -12.83 -11.73
C LEU A 6 3.58 -11.54 -11.65
N TYR A 7 3.40 -10.74 -10.61
CA TYR A 7 4.27 -9.59 -10.36
C TYR A 7 5.69 -10.03 -10.01
N PHE A 8 5.81 -11.07 -9.19
CA PHE A 8 7.09 -11.61 -8.75
C PHE A 8 7.84 -12.33 -9.88
N ASN A 9 7.11 -13.13 -10.66
CA ASN A 9 7.65 -13.79 -11.83
C ASN A 9 6.61 -13.80 -12.99
N PRO A 10 6.74 -12.90 -13.98
CA PRO A 10 5.79 -12.76 -15.07
C PRO A 10 5.80 -13.94 -16.07
N GLU A 11 6.80 -14.81 -16.02
CA GLU A 11 6.94 -15.95 -16.93
C GLU A 11 6.14 -17.19 -16.48
N ILE A 12 5.54 -17.15 -15.29
CA ILE A 12 4.75 -18.27 -14.79
C ILE A 12 3.38 -18.39 -15.47
N THR A 13 2.87 -19.60 -15.52
CA THR A 13 1.49 -19.87 -15.95
C THR A 13 0.62 -20.16 -14.73
N ILE A 14 -0.50 -19.47 -14.62
CA ILE A 14 -1.51 -19.73 -13.59
C ILE A 14 -2.58 -20.66 -14.14
N THR A 15 -2.73 -21.81 -13.51
CA THR A 15 -3.78 -22.78 -13.84
C THR A 15 -4.81 -22.83 -12.69
N ARG A 16 -6.10 -22.75 -13.03
CA ARG A 16 -7.20 -22.92 -12.09
C ARG A 16 -7.65 -24.38 -12.04
N GLY A 17 -7.95 -24.85 -10.85
CA GLY A 17 -8.48 -26.19 -10.68
C GLY A 17 -9.06 -26.39 -9.29
N ASN A 18 -9.98 -27.37 -9.17
CA ASN A 18 -10.55 -27.77 -7.87
C ASN A 18 -9.79 -28.94 -7.24
N LYS A 19 -8.83 -29.48 -7.97
CA LYS A 19 -7.96 -30.59 -7.52
C LYS A 19 -6.55 -30.35 -8.04
N VAL A 20 -5.59 -30.72 -7.21
CA VAL A 20 -4.18 -30.72 -7.60
C VAL A 20 -3.87 -32.02 -8.35
N PRO A 21 -3.29 -32.00 -9.56
CA PRO A 21 -2.79 -33.20 -10.22
C PRO A 21 -1.71 -33.88 -9.38
N GLU A 22 -1.63 -35.23 -9.41
CA GLU A 22 -0.70 -36.00 -8.57
C GLU A 22 0.77 -35.65 -8.87
N ASP A 23 1.10 -35.37 -10.11
CA ASP A 23 2.47 -35.04 -10.57
C ASP A 23 2.70 -33.53 -10.77
N PHE A 24 1.93 -32.67 -10.09
CA PHE A 24 2.07 -31.22 -10.25
C PHE A 24 3.33 -30.70 -9.57
N GLU A 25 4.24 -30.14 -10.36
CA GLU A 25 5.42 -29.43 -9.88
C GLU A 25 5.16 -27.92 -9.99
N GLY A 26 5.07 -27.21 -8.86
CA GLY A 26 4.84 -25.77 -8.83
C GLY A 26 4.26 -25.29 -7.51
N ILE A 27 3.93 -24.00 -7.47
CA ILE A 27 3.30 -23.37 -6.31
C ILE A 27 1.80 -23.66 -6.34
N ILE A 28 1.33 -24.38 -5.31
CA ILE A 28 -0.09 -24.65 -5.09
C ILE A 28 -0.57 -23.69 -4.00
N PHE A 29 -1.63 -22.96 -4.26
CA PHE A 29 -2.20 -22.01 -3.30
C PHE A 29 -3.73 -22.08 -3.32
N ASP A 30 -4.35 -21.78 -2.19
CA ASP A 30 -5.80 -21.76 -1.97
C ASP A 30 -6.51 -23.11 -2.09
N ILE A 31 -5.78 -24.16 -2.45
CA ILE A 31 -6.27 -25.55 -2.55
C ILE A 31 -5.17 -26.54 -2.14
N GLY A 32 -5.56 -27.80 -1.94
CA GLY A 32 -4.61 -28.92 -1.81
C GLY A 32 -4.06 -29.12 -0.41
N ARG A 33 -4.45 -28.34 0.57
CA ARG A 33 -4.02 -28.42 1.97
C ARG A 33 -2.51 -28.33 2.18
N GLY A 34 -1.83 -27.59 1.27
CA GLY A 34 -0.39 -27.36 1.31
C GLY A 34 -0.02 -26.05 2.03
N LYS A 35 1.23 -25.63 1.79
CA LYS A 35 1.85 -24.47 2.45
C LYS A 35 1.05 -23.16 2.32
N TYR A 36 0.39 -22.92 1.18
CA TYR A 36 -0.35 -21.70 0.89
C TYR A 36 -1.86 -21.91 0.79
N ASP A 37 -2.38 -22.92 1.51
CA ASP A 37 -3.81 -23.17 1.64
C ASP A 37 -4.24 -22.92 3.09
N HIS A 38 -5.30 -22.18 3.29
CA HIS A 38 -5.85 -21.80 4.60
C HIS A 38 -7.08 -22.64 5.01
N HIS A 39 -7.57 -23.54 4.14
CA HIS A 39 -8.76 -24.38 4.39
C HIS A 39 -8.48 -25.60 5.29
N GLN A 40 -7.47 -25.52 6.13
CA GLN A 40 -7.06 -26.60 7.04
C GLN A 40 -7.55 -26.30 8.46
N ARG A 41 -7.67 -27.36 9.28
CA ARG A 41 -8.09 -27.21 10.69
C ARG A 41 -7.08 -26.44 11.55
N ASP A 42 -5.82 -26.52 11.19
CA ASP A 42 -4.66 -25.88 11.79
C ASP A 42 -4.15 -24.70 10.97
N SER A 43 -5.07 -24.00 10.30
CA SER A 43 -4.74 -22.81 9.52
C SER A 43 -3.97 -21.80 10.37
N ARG A 44 -2.97 -21.17 9.76
CA ARG A 44 -2.08 -20.24 10.45
C ARG A 44 -2.81 -18.96 10.83
N ILE A 45 -2.45 -18.43 12.00
CA ILE A 45 -2.98 -17.18 12.54
C ILE A 45 -1.78 -16.29 12.88
N ARG A 46 -1.86 -15.01 12.58
CA ARG A 46 -0.86 -14.01 12.96
C ARG A 46 -0.85 -13.79 14.47
N GLU A 47 0.22 -13.24 15.00
CA GLU A 47 0.34 -12.92 16.44
C GLU A 47 -0.79 -12.01 16.96
N ASN A 48 -1.31 -11.13 16.10
CA ASN A 48 -2.44 -10.25 16.41
C ASN A 48 -3.82 -10.92 16.29
N GLY A 49 -3.86 -12.23 16.04
CA GLY A 49 -5.09 -13.01 15.96
C GLY A 49 -5.77 -13.02 14.59
N ILE A 50 -5.23 -12.34 13.60
CA ILE A 50 -5.80 -12.31 12.25
C ILE A 50 -5.38 -13.58 11.48
N PRO A 51 -6.35 -14.37 10.95
CA PRO A 51 -6.03 -15.57 10.20
C PRO A 51 -5.38 -15.21 8.86
N TYR A 52 -4.46 -16.06 8.40
CA TYR A 52 -3.96 -15.98 7.04
C TYR A 52 -4.98 -16.54 6.04
N ALA A 53 -5.09 -15.91 4.88
CA ALA A 53 -5.59 -16.54 3.67
C ALA A 53 -4.40 -16.86 2.74
N ALA A 54 -4.66 -17.47 1.60
CA ALA A 54 -3.61 -17.80 0.63
C ALA A 54 -2.79 -16.58 0.19
N PHE A 55 -3.39 -15.40 0.18
CA PHE A 55 -2.70 -14.17 -0.16
C PHE A 55 -1.69 -13.77 0.91
N GLY A 56 -2.09 -13.77 2.18
CA GLY A 56 -1.21 -13.46 3.30
C GLY A 56 -0.05 -14.45 3.44
N LEU A 57 -0.31 -15.75 3.22
CA LEU A 57 0.73 -16.80 3.24
C LEU A 57 1.80 -16.57 2.16
N LEU A 58 1.40 -16.19 0.95
CA LEU A 58 2.32 -15.82 -0.13
C LEU A 58 3.05 -14.50 0.18
N TRP A 59 2.35 -13.53 0.76
CA TRP A 59 2.94 -12.25 1.12
C TRP A 59 4.03 -12.38 2.18
N GLU A 60 3.82 -13.20 3.18
CA GLU A 60 4.83 -13.47 4.22
C GLU A 60 6.17 -13.94 3.63
N GLU A 61 6.13 -14.67 2.52
CA GLU A 61 7.34 -15.16 1.86
C GLU A 61 7.95 -14.16 0.87
N LEU A 62 7.11 -13.48 0.09
CA LEU A 62 7.55 -12.64 -1.01
C LEU A 62 7.62 -11.15 -0.66
N GLY A 63 6.90 -10.72 0.36
CA GLY A 63 6.70 -9.30 0.66
C GLY A 63 8.00 -8.55 0.97
N THR A 64 8.90 -9.16 1.72
CA THR A 64 10.19 -8.56 2.08
C THR A 64 11.09 -8.36 0.85
N GLU A 65 11.06 -9.27 -0.11
CA GLU A 65 11.82 -9.12 -1.35
C GLU A 65 11.26 -7.99 -2.23
N ILE A 66 9.94 -7.78 -2.20
CA ILE A 66 9.24 -6.76 -3.01
C ILE A 66 9.40 -5.35 -2.42
N LEU A 67 9.23 -5.20 -1.12
CA LEU A 67 9.14 -3.88 -0.46
C LEU A 67 10.21 -3.62 0.61
N GLY A 68 11.03 -4.62 0.98
CA GLY A 68 11.84 -4.56 2.19
C GLY A 68 11.01 -4.84 3.46
N GLU A 69 11.69 -5.15 4.55
CA GLU A 69 11.07 -5.65 5.79
C GLU A 69 10.02 -4.69 6.37
N GLU A 70 10.39 -3.42 6.55
CA GLU A 70 9.52 -2.42 7.19
C GLU A 70 8.26 -2.11 6.36
N LEU A 71 8.43 -1.87 5.06
CA LEU A 71 7.28 -1.57 4.19
C LEU A 71 6.41 -2.81 3.95
N ALA A 72 7.00 -4.00 3.91
CA ALA A 72 6.26 -5.25 3.79
C ALA A 72 5.35 -5.48 5.00
N ALA A 73 5.83 -5.20 6.22
CA ALA A 73 5.01 -5.28 7.43
C ALA A 73 3.88 -4.24 7.42
N LYS A 74 4.16 -2.99 7.06
CA LYS A 74 3.13 -1.94 6.92
C LYS A 74 2.07 -2.28 5.86
N PHE A 75 2.50 -2.90 4.77
CA PHE A 75 1.61 -3.33 3.69
C PHE A 75 0.76 -4.53 4.12
N ASP A 76 1.33 -5.49 4.84
CA ASP A 76 0.59 -6.61 5.43
C ASP A 76 -0.56 -6.08 6.30
N GLU A 77 -0.24 -5.24 7.29
CA GLU A 77 -1.22 -4.71 8.23
C GLU A 77 -2.35 -3.93 7.54
N SER A 78 -2.02 -3.05 6.61
CA SER A 78 -2.98 -2.09 6.05
C SER A 78 -3.71 -2.57 4.79
N PHE A 79 -3.18 -3.58 4.09
CA PHE A 79 -3.72 -4.04 2.82
C PHE A 79 -4.01 -5.54 2.78
N ILE A 80 -3.05 -6.38 3.22
CA ILE A 80 -3.21 -7.84 3.11
C ILE A 80 -4.17 -8.37 4.17
N GLN A 81 -3.99 -7.98 5.43
CA GLN A 81 -4.83 -8.47 6.54
C GLN A 81 -6.32 -8.21 6.33
N PRO A 82 -6.77 -7.02 5.87
CA PRO A 82 -8.19 -6.80 5.54
C PRO A 82 -8.73 -7.73 4.45
N LEU A 83 -7.88 -8.15 3.50
CA LEU A 83 -8.27 -9.11 2.46
C LEU A 83 -8.31 -10.54 2.99
N ASP A 84 -7.35 -10.91 3.84
CA ASP A 84 -7.35 -12.21 4.53
C ASP A 84 -8.54 -12.36 5.47
N ILE A 85 -8.93 -11.31 6.18
CA ILE A 85 -10.15 -11.27 7.01
C ILE A 85 -11.39 -11.51 6.14
N ASN A 86 -11.51 -10.78 5.03
CA ASN A 86 -12.63 -10.96 4.10
C ASN A 86 -12.74 -12.40 3.61
N ASP A 87 -11.62 -13.00 3.23
CA ASP A 87 -11.58 -14.36 2.69
C ASP A 87 -11.93 -15.43 3.73
N ASN A 88 -11.50 -15.26 4.98
CA ASN A 88 -11.77 -16.21 6.06
C ASN A 88 -13.14 -16.04 6.72
N THR A 89 -13.68 -14.82 6.76
CA THR A 89 -14.87 -14.49 7.57
C THR A 89 -16.06 -14.01 6.77
N GLY A 90 -15.87 -13.60 5.51
CA GLY A 90 -16.86 -12.93 4.70
C GLY A 90 -17.12 -11.47 5.11
N GLU A 91 -16.28 -10.89 6.00
CA GLU A 91 -16.35 -9.47 6.32
C GLU A 91 -16.15 -8.62 5.06
N LYS A 92 -16.97 -7.57 4.91
CA LYS A 92 -16.99 -6.79 3.67
C LYS A 92 -15.66 -6.09 3.42
N ASN A 93 -15.10 -6.35 2.25
CA ASN A 93 -13.95 -5.63 1.71
C ASN A 93 -14.29 -5.09 0.32
N GLU A 94 -14.13 -3.78 0.11
CA GLU A 94 -14.53 -3.13 -1.14
C GLU A 94 -13.70 -3.60 -2.33
N LEU A 95 -12.40 -3.79 -2.15
CA LEU A 95 -11.54 -4.28 -3.22
C LEU A 95 -11.87 -5.72 -3.59
N ALA A 96 -12.06 -6.60 -2.60
CA ALA A 96 -12.47 -7.98 -2.84
C ALA A 96 -13.80 -8.02 -3.61
N THR A 97 -14.76 -7.16 -3.23
CA THR A 97 -16.04 -7.04 -3.93
C THR A 97 -15.86 -6.58 -5.38
N LEU A 98 -15.03 -5.55 -5.62
CA LEU A 98 -14.76 -5.06 -6.98
C LEU A 98 -14.09 -6.12 -7.86
N ILE A 99 -13.12 -6.84 -7.34
CA ILE A 99 -12.47 -7.95 -8.07
C ILE A 99 -13.46 -9.10 -8.27
N GLY A 100 -14.28 -9.41 -7.28
CA GLY A 100 -15.33 -10.43 -7.38
C GLY A 100 -16.37 -10.17 -8.48
N ASN A 101 -16.63 -8.88 -8.80
CA ASN A 101 -17.55 -8.50 -9.86
C ASN A 101 -17.07 -8.85 -11.29
N PHE A 102 -15.83 -9.30 -11.46
CA PHE A 102 -15.35 -9.88 -12.72
C PHE A 102 -15.94 -11.28 -12.99
N ASN A 103 -16.42 -11.98 -11.97
CA ASN A 103 -17.05 -13.28 -12.17
C ASN A 103 -18.27 -13.14 -13.09
N PRO A 104 -18.45 -14.07 -14.06
CA PRO A 104 -19.62 -14.06 -14.90
C PRO A 104 -20.90 -14.27 -14.07
N SER A 105 -22.03 -13.85 -14.59
CA SER A 105 -23.33 -14.14 -13.97
C SER A 105 -23.57 -15.66 -13.97
N TRP A 106 -24.33 -16.16 -13.01
CA TRP A 106 -24.60 -17.59 -12.80
C TRP A 106 -25.22 -18.30 -14.00
N ASP A 107 -25.84 -17.56 -14.91
CA ASP A 107 -26.54 -18.04 -16.12
C ASP A 107 -25.69 -17.92 -17.39
N VAL A 108 -24.43 -17.49 -17.29
CA VAL A 108 -23.50 -17.40 -18.41
C VAL A 108 -22.69 -18.68 -18.50
N GLU A 109 -22.90 -19.45 -19.56
CA GLU A 109 -22.10 -20.62 -19.87
C GLU A 109 -20.75 -20.20 -20.46
N ASN A 110 -19.67 -20.67 -19.84
CA ASN A 110 -18.29 -20.36 -20.21
C ASN A 110 -17.87 -18.89 -19.93
N GLY A 111 -16.58 -18.57 -20.12
CA GLY A 111 -16.03 -17.23 -19.89
C GLY A 111 -15.35 -17.04 -18.53
N GLU A 112 -15.37 -18.04 -17.66
CA GLU A 112 -14.75 -17.99 -16.32
C GLU A 112 -13.25 -17.76 -16.37
N ASN A 113 -12.54 -18.36 -17.34
CA ASN A 113 -11.10 -18.19 -17.48
C ASN A 113 -10.74 -16.79 -18.00
N GLU A 114 -11.54 -16.24 -18.89
CA GLU A 114 -11.36 -14.87 -19.37
C GLU A 114 -11.70 -13.85 -18.27
N ALA A 115 -12.76 -14.08 -17.52
CA ALA A 115 -13.14 -13.28 -16.37
C ALA A 115 -12.04 -13.29 -15.30
N PHE A 116 -11.52 -14.45 -14.98
CA PHE A 116 -10.40 -14.60 -14.07
C PHE A 116 -9.14 -13.86 -14.59
N SER A 117 -8.81 -14.01 -15.87
CA SER A 117 -7.67 -13.30 -16.45
C SER A 117 -7.80 -11.78 -16.31
N ARG A 118 -8.98 -11.22 -16.60
CA ARG A 118 -9.27 -9.79 -16.39
C ARG A 118 -9.18 -9.37 -14.93
N ALA A 119 -9.70 -10.18 -14.01
CA ALA A 119 -9.60 -9.94 -12.57
C ALA A 119 -8.14 -9.91 -12.10
N VAL A 120 -7.32 -10.87 -12.54
CA VAL A 120 -5.89 -10.95 -12.21
C VAL A 120 -5.11 -9.76 -12.78
N GLN A 121 -5.37 -9.36 -14.02
CA GLN A 121 -4.75 -8.17 -14.62
C GLN A 121 -5.10 -6.90 -13.84
N THR A 122 -6.37 -6.73 -13.49
CA THR A 122 -6.82 -5.57 -12.70
C THR A 122 -6.20 -5.56 -11.32
N ALA A 123 -6.18 -6.69 -10.62
CA ALA A 123 -5.52 -6.83 -9.33
C ALA A 123 -4.01 -6.54 -9.42
N GLY A 124 -3.36 -6.98 -10.50
CA GLY A 124 -1.95 -6.71 -10.78
C GLY A 124 -1.66 -5.22 -10.92
N MET A 125 -2.47 -4.50 -11.69
CA MET A 125 -2.33 -3.04 -11.82
C MET A 125 -2.50 -2.32 -10.48
N ILE A 126 -3.46 -2.76 -9.66
CA ILE A 126 -3.67 -2.21 -8.32
C ILE A 126 -2.44 -2.45 -7.44
N LEU A 127 -1.91 -3.68 -7.41
CA LEU A 127 -0.73 -4.03 -6.61
C LEU A 127 0.50 -3.21 -7.00
N VAL A 128 0.80 -3.09 -8.30
CA VAL A 128 1.93 -2.28 -8.78
C VAL A 128 1.81 -0.84 -8.32
N ASN A 129 0.64 -0.22 -8.49
CA ASN A 129 0.41 1.16 -8.05
C ASN A 129 0.51 1.31 -6.53
N MET A 130 0.05 0.32 -5.78
CA MET A 130 0.16 0.31 -4.32
C MET A 130 1.63 0.20 -3.88
N PHE A 131 2.41 -0.69 -4.47
CA PHE A 131 3.84 -0.82 -4.17
C PHE A 131 4.59 0.48 -4.46
N GLU A 132 4.36 1.09 -5.63
CA GLU A 132 4.98 2.37 -5.97
C GLU A 132 4.57 3.50 -5.01
N LYS A 133 3.31 3.52 -4.56
CA LYS A 133 2.85 4.48 -3.55
C LYS A 133 3.57 4.30 -2.21
N TYR A 134 3.75 3.05 -1.74
CA TYR A 134 4.47 2.78 -0.49
C TYR A 134 5.94 3.19 -0.58
N LYS A 135 6.62 2.79 -1.65
CA LYS A 135 8.02 3.22 -1.92
C LYS A 135 8.13 4.75 -2.08
N GLY A 136 7.14 5.37 -2.73
CA GLY A 136 7.07 6.83 -2.90
C GLY A 136 6.90 7.57 -1.58
N ASN A 137 6.07 7.06 -0.70
CA ASN A 137 5.89 7.63 0.65
C ASN A 137 7.17 7.51 1.49
N GLU A 138 7.86 6.38 1.43
CA GLU A 138 9.16 6.21 2.12
C GLU A 138 10.21 7.22 1.61
N ARG A 139 10.29 7.39 0.29
CA ARG A 139 11.19 8.42 -0.29
C ARG A 139 10.81 9.83 0.17
N ALA A 140 9.51 10.11 0.26
CA ALA A 140 9.03 11.39 0.77
C ALA A 140 9.36 11.59 2.26
N GLU A 141 9.21 10.57 3.09
CA GLU A 141 9.56 10.62 4.51
C GLU A 141 11.05 10.98 4.69
N LYS A 142 11.95 10.26 4.03
CA LYS A 142 13.40 10.55 4.05
C LYS A 142 13.71 11.97 3.58
N ARG A 143 13.03 12.42 2.51
CA ARG A 143 13.23 13.77 1.97
C ARG A 143 12.78 14.87 2.94
N VAL A 144 11.66 14.65 3.62
CA VAL A 144 11.16 15.58 4.66
C VAL A 144 12.13 15.65 5.84
N GLU A 145 12.65 14.52 6.30
CA GLU A 145 13.63 14.46 7.39
C GLU A 145 14.91 15.23 7.06
N GLU A 146 15.46 15.06 5.85
CA GLU A 146 16.62 15.82 5.38
C GLU A 146 16.39 17.34 5.40
N ILE A 147 15.26 17.78 4.85
CA ILE A 147 14.90 19.20 4.75
C ILE A 147 14.64 19.79 6.14
N LEU A 148 13.97 19.04 6.99
CA LEU A 148 13.69 19.46 8.36
C LEU A 148 14.95 19.55 9.22
N ALA A 149 15.89 18.63 9.07
CA ALA A 149 17.18 18.64 9.74
C ALA A 149 18.00 19.87 9.33
N ALA A 150 18.07 20.17 8.04
CA ALA A 150 18.75 21.38 7.53
C ALA A 150 18.09 22.67 8.05
N HIS A 151 16.75 22.72 8.06
CA HIS A 151 15.99 23.83 8.61
C HIS A 151 16.28 24.07 10.10
N ASN A 152 16.21 23.02 10.91
CA ASN A 152 16.48 23.09 12.35
C ASN A 152 17.92 23.55 12.64
N SER A 153 18.89 23.11 11.83
CA SER A 153 20.26 23.57 11.95
C SER A 153 20.40 25.07 11.71
N SER A 154 19.71 25.62 10.69
CA SER A 154 19.70 27.05 10.40
C SER A 154 18.98 27.89 11.45
N VAL A 155 17.97 27.32 12.12
CA VAL A 155 17.30 27.95 13.27
C VAL A 155 18.24 28.00 14.48
N LEU A 156 18.92 26.91 14.79
CA LEU A 156 19.86 26.80 15.93
C LEU A 156 21.09 27.68 15.74
N SER A 157 21.59 27.88 14.53
CA SER A 157 22.70 28.77 14.23
C SER A 157 22.32 30.26 14.30
N GLY A 158 21.03 30.59 14.44
CA GLY A 158 20.55 31.97 14.46
C GLY A 158 20.46 32.62 13.07
N GLU A 159 20.59 31.86 12.00
CA GLU A 159 20.42 32.34 10.60
C GLU A 159 18.98 32.69 10.29
N LYS A 160 18.01 32.09 11.03
CA LYS A 160 16.58 32.32 10.88
C LYS A 160 15.99 32.99 12.10
N SER A 161 15.08 33.94 11.86
CA SER A 161 14.27 34.55 12.91
C SER A 161 13.23 33.59 13.47
N GLU A 162 12.63 33.92 14.62
CA GLU A 162 11.58 33.10 15.25
C GLU A 162 10.34 32.89 14.33
N SER A 163 9.99 33.88 13.52
CA SER A 163 8.90 33.77 12.55
C SER A 163 9.27 32.85 11.36
N GLU A 164 10.53 32.92 10.88
CA GLU A 164 11.03 32.07 9.79
C GLU A 164 11.22 30.63 10.25
N ALA A 165 11.44 30.39 11.54
CA ALA A 165 11.51 29.05 12.12
C ALA A 165 10.20 28.26 11.97
N LYS A 166 9.07 28.95 11.79
CA LYS A 166 7.75 28.31 11.58
C LYS A 166 7.40 28.06 10.12
N ILE A 167 8.32 28.37 9.19
CA ILE A 167 8.10 28.24 7.74
C ILE A 167 9.13 27.28 7.17
N LEU A 168 8.67 26.16 6.62
CA LEU A 168 9.54 25.19 5.95
C LEU A 168 9.43 25.34 4.43
N VAL A 169 10.57 25.54 3.76
CA VAL A 169 10.64 25.69 2.31
C VAL A 169 11.14 24.41 1.68
N PHE A 170 10.36 23.88 0.76
CA PHE A 170 10.71 22.72 -0.04
C PHE A 170 11.16 23.15 -1.42
N PRO A 171 12.23 22.57 -2.01
CA PRO A 171 12.65 22.84 -3.38
C PRO A 171 11.71 22.24 -4.43
N GLU A 172 10.84 21.33 -4.00
CA GLU A 172 9.87 20.59 -4.80
C GLU A 172 8.65 20.23 -3.96
N PHE A 173 7.54 19.81 -4.57
CA PHE A 173 6.41 19.27 -3.80
C PHE A 173 6.76 17.91 -3.20
N VAL A 174 6.66 17.81 -1.88
CA VAL A 174 6.85 16.56 -1.13
C VAL A 174 5.64 16.35 -0.21
N PRO A 175 4.99 15.17 -0.22
CA PRO A 175 3.98 14.83 0.79
C PRO A 175 4.61 14.81 2.19
N CYS A 176 4.25 15.77 3.05
CA CYS A 176 4.95 16.01 4.32
C CYS A 176 4.02 16.20 5.53
N GLN A 177 2.70 16.18 5.33
CA GLN A 177 1.75 16.53 6.39
C GLN A 177 1.84 15.62 7.61
N LYS A 178 2.08 14.32 7.41
CA LYS A 178 2.20 13.35 8.50
C LYS A 178 3.42 13.61 9.36
N GLN A 179 4.59 13.82 8.72
CA GLN A 179 5.88 14.04 9.39
C GLN A 179 5.95 15.38 10.12
N LEU A 180 5.26 16.40 9.60
CA LEU A 180 5.31 17.75 10.16
C LEU A 180 4.20 18.05 11.18
N ARG A 181 3.27 17.12 11.42
CA ARG A 181 2.10 17.31 12.29
C ARG A 181 2.49 17.70 13.71
N GLU A 182 3.52 17.08 14.26
CA GLU A 182 4.00 17.27 15.63
C GLU A 182 5.11 18.30 15.76
N THR A 183 5.50 18.96 14.65
CA THR A 183 6.53 20.00 14.65
C THR A 183 5.93 21.39 14.89
N ASP A 184 6.76 22.40 15.16
CA ASP A 184 6.33 23.80 15.28
C ASP A 184 6.15 24.50 13.93
N ILE A 185 6.39 23.81 12.81
CA ILE A 185 6.17 24.34 11.47
C ILE A 185 4.69 24.65 11.27
N ALA A 186 4.37 25.89 10.90
CA ALA A 186 3.01 26.35 10.66
C ALA A 186 2.67 26.39 9.15
N PHE A 187 3.66 26.68 8.31
CA PHE A 187 3.48 26.80 6.87
C PHE A 187 4.58 26.04 6.12
N ILE A 188 4.21 25.52 4.96
CA ILE A 188 5.16 25.01 3.96
C ILE A 188 5.07 25.85 2.70
N ILE A 189 6.21 26.04 2.05
CA ILE A 189 6.33 26.73 0.77
C ILE A 189 6.99 25.76 -0.23
N PHE A 190 6.42 25.62 -1.39
CA PHE A 190 6.97 24.78 -2.47
C PHE A 190 6.61 25.32 -3.85
N PRO A 191 7.38 25.02 -4.92
CA PRO A 191 7.08 25.44 -6.28
C PRO A 191 5.73 24.92 -6.78
N SER A 192 4.96 25.75 -7.45
CA SER A 192 3.68 25.37 -8.05
C SER A 192 3.86 24.90 -9.48
N ASN A 193 3.15 23.84 -9.88
CA ASN A 193 3.08 23.38 -11.28
C ASN A 193 2.46 24.40 -12.23
N ARG A 194 1.81 25.44 -11.68
CA ARG A 194 1.21 26.55 -12.45
C ARG A 194 2.10 27.77 -12.55
N GLY A 195 3.35 27.68 -12.08
CA GLY A 195 4.28 28.79 -11.92
C GLY A 195 4.15 29.44 -10.54
N GLY A 196 5.23 30.10 -10.09
CA GLY A 196 5.33 30.68 -8.75
C GLY A 196 5.43 29.63 -7.64
N TYR A 197 4.93 29.96 -6.46
CA TYR A 197 5.01 29.15 -5.25
C TYR A 197 3.63 28.94 -4.63
N CYS A 198 3.45 27.80 -4.01
CA CYS A 198 2.32 27.51 -3.12
C CYS A 198 2.76 27.76 -1.69
N ILE A 199 1.91 28.41 -0.90
CA ILE A 199 2.02 28.50 0.56
C ILE A 199 0.85 27.71 1.13
N GLN A 200 1.16 26.66 1.88
CA GLN A 200 0.17 25.78 2.47
C GLN A 200 0.31 25.76 3.99
N PRO A 201 -0.77 26.06 4.74
CA PRO A 201 -0.79 25.90 6.18
C PRO A 201 -0.80 24.41 6.55
N LEU A 202 -0.13 24.06 7.64
CA LEU A 202 -0.15 22.72 8.21
C LEU A 202 -1.31 22.57 9.18
N LYS A 203 -2.06 21.47 9.02
CA LYS A 203 -3.13 21.10 9.95
C LYS A 203 -2.52 20.51 11.22
N LYS A 204 -2.73 21.15 12.36
CA LYS A 204 -2.38 20.61 13.66
C LYS A 204 -3.49 19.69 14.18
N GLU A 205 -3.14 18.72 15.00
CA GLU A 205 -4.00 17.61 15.40
C GLU A 205 -5.36 17.97 16.01
N HIS A 206 -5.48 19.19 16.55
CA HIS A 206 -6.71 19.69 17.20
C HIS A 206 -7.38 20.87 16.47
N SER A 207 -6.96 21.21 15.26
CA SER A 207 -7.55 22.31 14.50
C SER A 207 -8.51 21.79 13.41
N LEU A 208 -9.79 22.10 13.56
CA LEU A 208 -10.82 21.85 12.54
C LEU A 208 -10.78 22.87 11.38
N ASN A 209 -9.99 23.95 11.51
CA ASN A 209 -9.96 25.02 10.54
C ASN A 209 -8.81 24.86 9.55
N TYR A 210 -9.16 24.66 8.27
CA TYR A 210 -8.25 24.91 7.16
C TYR A 210 -8.08 26.42 6.98
N LEU A 211 -6.89 26.95 7.21
CA LEU A 211 -6.54 28.24 6.61
C LEU A 211 -6.47 28.02 5.09
N SER A 212 -7.14 28.87 4.33
CA SER A 212 -7.25 28.71 2.87
C SER A 212 -5.88 28.75 2.20
N LEU A 213 -5.72 27.90 1.16
CA LEU A 213 -4.58 27.95 0.24
C LEU A 213 -4.48 29.32 -0.39
N ILE A 214 -3.36 30.01 -0.20
CA ILE A 214 -3.05 31.26 -0.89
C ILE A 214 -2.06 30.94 -2.02
N HIS A 215 -2.47 31.16 -3.27
CA HIS A 215 -1.57 31.22 -4.41
C HIS A 215 -1.01 32.63 -4.53
N ILE A 216 0.31 32.74 -4.57
CA ILE A 216 1.05 33.98 -4.84
C ILE A 216 1.78 33.81 -6.14
#